data_0f7d19a8389bb0a87b8b67e88383837d
#
_entry.id   0f7d19a8389bb0a87b8b67e88383837d
#
_cell.length_a   1.000
_cell.length_b   1.000
_cell.length_c   1.000
_cell.angle_alpha   90.00
_cell.angle_beta   90.00
_cell.angle_gamma   90.00
#
_symmetry.space_group_name_H-M   'P 1'
#
loop_
_entity.id
_entity.type
_entity.pdbx_description
1 polymer ?
#
loop_
_entity_poly.entity_id
_entity_poly.type
_entity_poly.pdbx_seq_one_letter_code
_entity_poly.pdbx_strand_id
1 'polypeptide(L)'
;MKSKYLLELEKNMGFKINTIQVDNGYEFVNDAEKTNRKTRFQFVAEYLGMKIKRTRPYSPWQNGKVERSHREDGKILYGRKIFRSEKELKTAVKKHMQRYNSTAKTSLNFKSLNEIVSEYFSKCNICLDN
;
A
#
# COMPACT_ATOMS: atom_id res chain seq x y z
N MET A 1 4.71 -0.36 15.35
CA MET A 1 3.57 0.18 14.58
C MET A 1 3.46 -0.43 13.18
N LYS A 2 4.51 -0.42 12.36
CA LYS A 2 4.50 -0.93 10.97
C LYS A 2 4.19 -2.43 10.85
N SER A 3 4.70 -3.27 11.75
CA SER A 3 4.41 -4.71 11.80
C SER A 3 2.95 -5.02 12.18
N LYS A 4 2.33 -4.19 13.01
CA LYS A 4 0.89 -4.32 13.35
C LYS A 4 0.01 -4.03 12.13
N TYR A 5 0.42 -3.05 11.32
CA TYR A 5 -0.26 -2.74 10.06
C TYR A 5 -0.27 -3.92 9.08
N LEU A 6 0.82 -4.71 9.01
CA LEU A 6 0.86 -5.90 8.16
C LEU A 6 -0.19 -6.95 8.51
N LEU A 7 -0.45 -7.16 9.81
CA LEU A 7 -1.45 -8.12 10.26
C LEU A 7 -2.87 -7.76 9.83
N GLU A 8 -3.15 -6.48 9.68
CA GLU A 8 -4.47 -5.97 9.29
C GLU A 8 -4.58 -5.74 7.77
N LEU A 9 -3.45 -5.74 7.05
CA LEU A 9 -3.39 -5.32 5.66
C LEU A 9 -4.22 -6.22 4.75
N GLU A 10 -4.06 -7.53 4.82
CA GLU A 10 -4.83 -8.48 4.00
C GLU A 10 -6.33 -8.42 4.30
N LYS A 11 -6.68 -8.27 5.58
CA LYS A 11 -8.08 -8.11 6.01
C LYS A 11 -8.70 -6.85 5.42
N ASN A 12 -7.96 -5.74 5.43
CA ASN A 12 -8.44 -4.46 4.91
C ASN A 12 -8.51 -4.44 3.39
N MET A 13 -7.60 -5.15 2.72
CA MET A 13 -7.55 -5.24 1.25
C MET A 13 -8.54 -6.27 0.69
N GLY A 14 -8.92 -7.28 1.48
CA GLY A 14 -9.84 -8.35 1.08
C GLY A 14 -9.22 -9.41 0.15
N PHE A 15 -7.89 -9.42 -0.02
CA PHE A 15 -7.16 -10.42 -0.80
C PHE A 15 -5.77 -10.69 -0.21
N LYS A 16 -5.21 -11.85 -0.56
CA LYS A 16 -3.88 -12.26 -0.11
C LYS A 16 -2.77 -11.46 -0.80
N ILE A 17 -1.79 -11.02 -0.03
CA ILE A 17 -0.65 -10.27 -0.51
C ILE A 17 0.58 -11.19 -0.55
N ASN A 18 1.13 -11.40 -1.74
CA ASN A 18 2.30 -12.26 -1.92
C ASN A 18 3.63 -11.54 -1.73
N THR A 19 3.70 -10.24 -2.08
CA THR A 19 4.94 -9.49 -2.05
C THR A 19 4.71 -8.06 -1.59
N ILE A 20 5.58 -7.58 -0.69
CA ILE A 20 5.61 -6.19 -0.23
C ILE A 20 6.93 -5.57 -0.67
N GLN A 21 6.84 -4.45 -1.37
CA GLN A 21 8.01 -3.64 -1.69
C GLN A 21 8.23 -2.61 -0.61
N VAL A 22 9.45 -2.54 -0.09
CA VAL A 22 9.89 -1.57 0.92
C VAL A 22 11.16 -0.86 0.45
N ASP A 23 11.40 0.31 1.00
CA ASP A 23 12.69 0.99 0.86
C ASP A 23 13.78 0.32 1.71
N ASN A 24 14.98 0.90 1.72
CA ASN A 24 16.10 0.36 2.48
C ASN A 24 16.14 0.84 3.95
N GLY A 25 15.02 1.28 4.49
CA GLY A 25 14.92 1.68 5.88
C GLY A 25 15.20 0.53 6.85
N TYR A 26 16.05 0.76 7.84
CA TYR A 26 16.43 -0.27 8.85
C TYR A 26 15.25 -0.79 9.67
N GLU A 27 14.16 -0.06 9.71
CA GLU A 27 12.91 -0.50 10.35
C GLU A 27 12.20 -1.63 9.60
N PHE A 28 12.46 -1.77 8.29
CA PHE A 28 11.89 -2.83 7.46
C PHE A 28 12.82 -4.02 7.34
N VAL A 29 14.07 -3.77 7.01
CA VAL A 29 15.05 -4.84 6.74
C VAL A 29 16.40 -4.45 7.30
N ASN A 30 16.99 -5.31 8.09
CA ASN A 30 18.37 -5.17 8.53
C ASN A 30 19.35 -5.47 7.39
N ASP A 31 20.52 -4.86 7.48
CA ASP A 31 21.60 -5.12 6.57
C ASP A 31 22.21 -6.50 6.88
N ALA A 32 22.08 -7.43 5.93
CA ALA A 32 22.56 -8.80 6.11
C ALA A 32 24.09 -8.88 6.31
N GLU A 33 24.83 -7.89 5.80
CA GLU A 33 26.28 -7.80 6.00
C GLU A 33 26.68 -7.40 7.42
N LYS A 34 25.79 -6.68 8.11
CA LYS A 34 26.05 -6.15 9.46
C LYS A 34 25.45 -6.98 10.58
N THR A 35 24.36 -7.70 10.32
CA THR A 35 23.66 -8.49 11.34
C THR A 35 22.78 -9.58 10.75
N ASN A 36 22.83 -10.77 11.33
CA ASN A 36 21.93 -11.86 10.97
C ASN A 36 20.55 -11.76 11.65
N ARG A 37 20.31 -10.68 12.42
CA ARG A 37 19.04 -10.50 13.12
C ARG A 37 17.99 -9.95 12.16
N LYS A 38 16.84 -10.62 12.12
CA LYS A 38 15.67 -10.14 11.37
C LYS A 38 14.97 -9.02 12.15
N THR A 39 14.44 -8.05 11.42
CA THR A 39 13.55 -7.03 12.01
C THR A 39 12.21 -7.66 12.39
N ARG A 40 11.48 -7.02 13.31
CA ARG A 40 10.12 -7.44 13.63
C ARG A 40 9.20 -7.42 12.41
N PHE A 41 9.43 -6.49 11.49
CA PHE A 41 8.69 -6.40 10.24
C PHE A 41 8.94 -7.63 9.35
N GLN A 42 10.20 -8.05 9.19
CA GLN A 42 10.56 -9.26 8.45
C GLN A 42 9.93 -10.51 9.05
N PHE A 43 9.95 -10.62 10.38
CA PHE A 43 9.36 -11.75 11.08
C PHE A 43 7.85 -11.88 10.82
N VAL A 44 7.12 -10.77 10.92
CA VAL A 44 5.66 -10.75 10.66
C VAL A 44 5.36 -11.01 9.19
N ALA A 45 6.13 -10.45 8.25
CA ALA A 45 5.93 -10.69 6.82
C ALA A 45 6.14 -12.17 6.48
N GLU A 46 7.19 -12.82 7.02
CA GLU A 46 7.43 -14.26 6.83
C GLU A 46 6.31 -15.12 7.45
N TYR A 47 5.85 -14.77 8.64
CA TYR A 47 4.73 -15.45 9.29
C TYR A 47 3.45 -15.42 8.44
N LEU A 48 3.20 -14.30 7.76
CA LEU A 48 2.07 -14.14 6.84
C LEU A 48 2.33 -14.74 5.44
N GLY A 49 3.51 -15.30 5.19
CA GLY A 49 3.90 -15.85 3.90
C GLY A 49 4.15 -14.80 2.82
N MET A 50 4.41 -13.56 3.21
CA MET A 50 4.70 -12.45 2.31
C MET A 50 6.20 -12.37 2.01
N LYS A 51 6.55 -12.16 0.74
CA LYS A 51 7.93 -11.89 0.31
C LYS A 51 8.22 -10.39 0.43
N ILE A 52 9.36 -10.04 0.99
CA ILE A 52 9.83 -8.66 1.05
C ILE A 52 10.75 -8.39 -0.14
N LYS A 53 10.39 -7.40 -0.96
CA LYS A 53 11.22 -6.90 -2.07
C LYS A 53 11.79 -5.54 -1.68
N ARG A 54 13.11 -5.43 -1.63
CA ARG A 54 13.80 -4.16 -1.38
C ARG A 54 13.94 -3.36 -2.68
N THR A 55 13.82 -2.05 -2.59
CA THR A 55 14.23 -1.17 -3.68
C THR A 55 15.75 -1.18 -3.80
N ARG A 56 16.26 -1.03 -5.04
CA ARG A 56 17.70 -0.89 -5.24
C ARG A 56 18.20 0.40 -4.59
N PRO A 57 19.39 0.41 -3.98
CA PRO A 57 20.01 1.66 -3.52
C PRO A 57 20.05 2.69 -4.65
N TYR A 58 19.88 3.95 -4.33
CA TYR A 58 19.90 5.06 -5.28
C TYR A 58 18.89 4.97 -6.45
N SER A 59 17.80 4.24 -6.26
CA SER A 59 16.77 4.01 -7.29
C SER A 59 15.40 4.58 -6.87
N PRO A 60 15.25 5.89 -6.69
CA PRO A 60 14.02 6.50 -6.19
C PRO A 60 12.81 6.26 -7.10
N TRP A 61 13.04 6.07 -8.41
CA TRP A 61 11.95 5.78 -9.37
C TRP A 61 11.18 4.49 -9.06
N GLN A 62 11.78 3.54 -8.32
CA GLN A 62 11.09 2.31 -7.93
C GLN A 62 9.94 2.56 -6.96
N ASN A 63 9.98 3.67 -6.22
CA ASN A 63 8.92 4.13 -5.33
C ASN A 63 8.03 5.22 -5.94
N GLY A 64 8.20 5.52 -7.22
CA GLY A 64 7.53 6.64 -7.90
C GLY A 64 6.00 6.60 -7.81
N LYS A 65 5.38 5.41 -7.74
CA LYS A 65 3.93 5.29 -7.55
C LYS A 65 3.48 5.77 -6.17
N VAL A 66 4.22 5.41 -5.13
CA VAL A 66 3.95 5.83 -3.74
C VAL A 66 4.22 7.32 -3.58
N GLU A 67 5.33 7.81 -4.11
CA GLU A 67 5.67 9.24 -4.07
C GLU A 67 4.64 10.10 -4.80
N ARG A 68 4.15 9.64 -5.95
CA ARG A 68 3.08 10.31 -6.68
C ARG A 68 1.79 10.37 -5.87
N SER A 69 1.41 9.26 -5.21
CA SER A 69 0.25 9.24 -4.33
C SER A 69 0.38 10.24 -3.19
N HIS A 70 1.53 10.27 -2.50
CA HIS A 70 1.79 11.25 -1.44
C HIS A 70 1.76 12.70 -1.93
N ARG A 71 2.24 12.95 -3.16
CA ARG A 71 2.16 14.28 -3.76
C ARG A 71 0.73 14.71 -4.04
N GLU A 72 -0.11 13.80 -4.51
CA GLU A 72 -1.54 14.04 -4.74
C GLU A 72 -2.26 14.31 -3.42
N ASP A 73 -2.00 13.51 -2.39
CA ASP A 73 -2.54 13.71 -1.04
C ASP A 73 -2.12 15.07 -0.48
N GLY A 74 -0.85 15.43 -0.63
CA GLY A 74 -0.33 16.74 -0.23
C GLY A 74 -1.03 17.90 -0.90
N LYS A 75 -1.27 17.81 -2.21
CA LYS A 75 -1.92 18.88 -2.97
C LYS A 75 -3.42 19.01 -2.68
N ILE A 76 -4.14 17.90 -2.59
CA ILE A 76 -5.60 17.90 -2.54
C ILE A 76 -6.10 17.97 -1.10
N LEU A 77 -5.45 17.28 -0.18
CA LEU A 77 -5.91 17.14 1.19
C LEU A 77 -5.20 18.11 2.13
N TYR A 78 -3.87 18.05 2.21
CA TYR A 78 -3.11 18.77 3.21
C TYR A 78 -2.72 20.20 2.80
N GLY A 79 -2.55 20.48 1.51
CA GLY A 79 -2.13 21.79 1.03
C GLY A 79 -3.22 22.84 0.92
N ARG A 80 -4.49 22.45 1.00
CA ARG A 80 -5.65 23.35 0.76
C ARG A 80 -6.62 23.44 1.93
N LYS A 81 -6.46 22.63 2.97
CA LYS A 81 -7.42 22.55 4.08
C LYS A 81 -6.71 22.63 5.42
N ILE A 82 -7.29 23.42 6.31
CA ILE A 82 -6.92 23.46 7.72
C ILE A 82 -8.00 22.65 8.45
N PHE A 83 -7.58 21.60 9.15
CA PHE A 83 -8.48 20.75 9.93
C PHE A 83 -8.49 21.20 11.38
N ARG A 84 -9.67 21.43 11.91
CA ARG A 84 -9.87 21.89 13.30
C ARG A 84 -10.01 20.74 14.29
N SER A 85 -10.26 19.52 13.81
CA SER A 85 -10.40 18.34 14.63
C SER A 85 -9.95 17.06 13.90
N GLU A 86 -9.57 16.05 14.67
CA GLU A 86 -9.22 14.72 14.14
C GLU A 86 -10.40 14.07 13.39
N LYS A 87 -11.62 14.30 13.85
CA LYS A 87 -12.84 13.80 13.20
C LYS A 87 -13.02 14.38 11.81
N GLU A 88 -12.78 15.70 11.67
CA GLU A 88 -12.83 16.39 10.39
C GLU A 88 -11.78 15.87 9.42
N LEU A 89 -10.54 15.68 9.89
CA LEU A 89 -9.46 15.08 9.11
C LEU A 89 -9.82 13.67 8.64
N LYS A 90 -10.28 12.79 9.53
CA LYS A 90 -10.68 11.42 9.18
C LYS A 90 -11.78 11.38 8.13
N THR A 91 -12.76 12.25 8.24
CA THR A 91 -13.86 12.36 7.26
C THR A 91 -13.35 12.82 5.90
N ALA A 92 -12.46 13.81 5.88
CA ALA A 92 -11.86 14.32 4.65
C ALA A 92 -10.96 13.28 3.97
N VAL A 93 -10.15 12.55 4.73
CA VAL A 93 -9.32 11.43 4.23
C VAL A 93 -10.20 10.34 3.62
N LYS A 94 -11.27 9.93 4.30
CA LYS A 94 -12.20 8.92 3.79
C LYS A 94 -12.83 9.33 2.46
N LYS A 95 -13.31 10.58 2.36
CA LYS A 95 -13.84 11.15 1.12
C LYS A 95 -12.80 11.17 -0.01
N HIS A 96 -11.58 11.59 0.32
CA HIS A 96 -10.48 11.62 -0.64
C HIS A 96 -10.14 10.22 -1.17
N MET A 97 -10.03 9.23 -0.30
CA MET A 97 -9.75 7.84 -0.68
C MET A 97 -10.86 7.26 -1.57
N GLN A 98 -12.13 7.49 -1.23
CA GLN A 98 -13.25 7.05 -2.07
C GLN A 98 -13.17 7.64 -3.46
N ARG A 99 -12.94 8.94 -3.57
CA ARG A 99 -12.78 9.64 -4.85
C ARG A 99 -11.58 9.11 -5.64
N TYR A 100 -10.44 8.97 -4.98
CA TYR A 100 -9.21 8.44 -5.59
C TYR A 100 -9.40 7.04 -6.17
N ASN A 101 -10.05 6.15 -5.42
CA ASN A 101 -10.29 4.77 -5.84
C ASN A 101 -11.36 4.64 -6.94
N SER A 102 -12.27 5.62 -7.07
CA SER A 102 -13.30 5.64 -8.09
C SER A 102 -12.91 6.43 -9.35
N THR A 103 -11.75 7.10 -9.33
CA THR A 103 -11.29 7.88 -10.48
C THR A 103 -10.53 6.99 -11.47
N ALA A 104 -10.95 7.03 -12.73
CA ALA A 104 -10.27 6.35 -13.84
C ALA A 104 -8.83 6.88 -14.02
N LYS A 105 -7.89 5.99 -14.30
CA LYS A 105 -6.48 6.31 -14.48
C LYS A 105 -5.98 5.82 -15.84
N THR A 106 -5.26 6.67 -16.54
CA THR A 106 -4.64 6.30 -17.83
C THR A 106 -3.69 5.11 -17.71
N SER A 107 -2.95 5.02 -16.61
CA SER A 107 -2.05 3.90 -16.29
C SER A 107 -2.76 2.56 -16.08
N LEU A 108 -4.08 2.57 -15.91
CA LEU A 108 -4.94 1.39 -15.75
C LEU A 108 -5.90 1.22 -16.93
N ASN A 109 -5.52 1.69 -18.12
CA ASN A 109 -6.36 1.66 -19.33
C ASN A 109 -7.73 2.32 -19.09
N PHE A 110 -7.72 3.50 -18.45
CA PHE A 110 -8.91 4.28 -18.11
C PHE A 110 -9.88 3.59 -17.12
N LYS A 111 -9.40 2.59 -16.39
CA LYS A 111 -10.14 1.98 -15.28
C LYS A 111 -9.80 2.63 -13.96
N SER A 112 -10.75 2.60 -13.03
CA SER A 112 -10.54 2.96 -11.63
C SER A 112 -9.95 1.78 -10.85
N LEU A 113 -9.39 2.04 -9.68
CA LEU A 113 -8.90 0.99 -8.78
C LEU A 113 -10.03 0.04 -8.36
N ASN A 114 -11.22 0.57 -8.10
CA ASN A 114 -12.38 -0.24 -7.74
C ASN A 114 -12.80 -1.21 -8.85
N GLU A 115 -12.77 -0.78 -10.10
CA GLU A 115 -13.06 -1.65 -11.25
C GLU A 115 -12.04 -2.77 -11.39
N ILE A 116 -10.74 -2.47 -11.25
CA ILE A 116 -9.67 -3.49 -11.28
C ILE A 116 -9.87 -4.54 -10.18
N VAL A 117 -10.19 -4.12 -8.97
CA VAL A 117 -10.43 -5.02 -7.83
C VAL A 117 -11.68 -5.88 -8.09
N SER A 118 -12.76 -5.29 -8.61
CA SER A 118 -13.98 -6.02 -8.96
C SER A 118 -13.73 -7.09 -10.04
N GLU A 119 -12.96 -6.76 -11.07
CA GLU A 119 -12.57 -7.71 -12.11
C GLU A 119 -11.71 -8.86 -11.56
N TYR A 120 -10.80 -8.56 -10.63
CA TYR A 120 -10.00 -9.57 -9.97
C TYR A 120 -10.87 -10.58 -9.21
N PHE A 121 -11.81 -10.12 -8.39
CA PHE A 121 -12.70 -11.01 -7.65
C PHE A 121 -13.65 -11.79 -8.55
N SER A 122 -14.17 -11.19 -9.63
CA SER A 122 -14.99 -11.90 -10.61
C SER A 122 -14.23 -13.06 -11.25
N LYS A 123 -12.96 -12.86 -11.61
CA LYS A 123 -12.11 -13.93 -12.17
C LYS A 123 -11.80 -15.03 -11.15
N CYS A 124 -11.58 -14.68 -9.88
CA CYS A 124 -11.34 -15.67 -8.82
C CYS A 124 -12.56 -16.54 -8.56
N ASN A 125 -13.78 -15.99 -8.58
CA ASN A 125 -15.01 -16.74 -8.40
C ASN A 125 -15.27 -17.73 -9.54
N ILE A 126 -14.95 -17.38 -10.78
CA ILE A 126 -15.07 -18.28 -11.94
C ILE A 126 -14.13 -19.49 -11.83
N CYS A 127 -12.98 -19.35 -11.16
CA CYS A 127 -12.04 -20.46 -10.94
C CYS A 127 -12.45 -21.43 -9.82
N LEU A 128 -13.43 -21.07 -8.98
CA LEU A 128 -13.93 -21.92 -7.90
C LEU A 128 -15.14 -22.77 -8.31
N ASP A 129 -15.79 -22.43 -9.43
CA ASP A 129 -16.97 -23.12 -9.95
C ASP A 129 -16.64 -24.16 -11.06
N ASN A 130 -15.36 -24.48 -11.26
CA ASN A 130 -14.85 -25.55 -12.11
C ASN A 130 -14.00 -26.51 -11.24
#